data_3557beeb67f563bcf936b10a2a456f2b
#
_entry.id   3557beeb67f563bcf936b10a2a456f2b
#
_cell.length_a   1.000
_cell.length_b   1.000
_cell.length_c   1.000
_cell.angle_alpha   90.00
_cell.angle_beta   90.00
_cell.angle_gamma   90.00
#
_symmetry.space_group_name_H-M   'P 1'
#
loop_
_entity.id
_entity.type
_entity.pdbx_description
1 polymer ?
#
loop_
_entity_poly.entity_id
_entity_poly.type
_entity_poly.pdbx_seq_one_letter_code
_entity_poly.pdbx_strand_id
1 'polypeptide(L)'
;MNYKKYVFYYLFVLLLVIISVFYACSDFKSSASLPNNNKENNSSFNNDIIDINYTYLENNAKKIDKYFDYSSFTNNIYNLTKDYDVKMYKNKLGSVLEIKLDRETAQKYLTNYFKMNDYITLRILFDKNSYDSIDIDKLYYDLNKEKVIRENIVNTALKEVGNTGEKYWNWYGFNHRVEWCAVFVSWVANQNGLLNTKVPKFVWVKIGVDYYKEKSLLKFPNKYNPKKGDLIFFDWNNNGVIDHVGIVEKTDKKYVYTIEGNVNHLNVQNKKYPLKSPYIYAYGELDFSDLD
;
A
#
# COMPACT_ATOMS: atom_id res chain seq x y z
N MET A 1 22.24 -2.32 54.30
CA MET A 1 21.85 -2.01 52.93
C MET A 1 20.34 -2.24 52.83
N ASN A 2 19.57 -1.22 52.48
CA ASN A 2 18.16 -1.08 52.84
C ASN A 2 17.22 -1.81 51.85
N TYR A 3 16.88 -3.05 52.14
CA TYR A 3 16.00 -3.93 51.34
C TYR A 3 14.62 -3.30 51.00
N LYS A 4 14.10 -2.46 51.90
CA LYS A 4 12.83 -1.74 51.71
C LYS A 4 12.85 -0.76 50.50
N LYS A 5 14.01 -0.21 50.14
CA LYS A 5 14.14 0.72 49.00
C LYS A 5 14.01 0.00 47.66
N TYR A 6 14.49 -1.23 47.53
CA TYR A 6 14.41 -2.03 46.33
C TYR A 6 13.01 -2.60 46.06
N VAL A 7 12.30 -2.99 47.16
CA VAL A 7 10.90 -3.44 47.03
C VAL A 7 10.00 -2.29 46.55
N PHE A 8 10.22 -1.05 47.03
CA PHE A 8 9.46 0.12 46.59
C PHE A 8 9.76 0.47 45.13
N TYR A 9 11.00 0.35 44.70
CA TYR A 9 11.39 0.59 43.30
C TYR A 9 10.80 -0.45 42.36
N TYR A 10 10.82 -1.73 42.75
CA TYR A 10 10.19 -2.81 41.98
C TYR A 10 8.68 -2.66 41.86
N LEU A 11 8.00 -2.30 42.94
CA LEU A 11 6.56 -2.03 42.95
C LEU A 11 6.21 -0.81 42.10
N PHE A 12 7.04 0.23 42.10
CA PHE A 12 6.84 1.43 41.28
C PHE A 12 7.04 1.15 39.79
N VAL A 13 8.05 0.37 39.42
CA VAL A 13 8.27 -0.05 38.02
C VAL A 13 7.16 -0.98 37.56
N LEU A 14 6.68 -1.90 38.40
CA LEU A 14 5.54 -2.77 38.09
C LEU A 14 4.25 -1.97 37.90
N LEU A 15 4.04 -0.93 38.71
CA LEU A 15 2.89 -0.02 38.59
C LEU A 15 2.94 0.78 37.29
N LEU A 16 4.12 1.26 36.87
CA LEU A 16 4.31 1.98 35.58
C LEU A 16 4.08 1.05 34.41
N VAL A 17 4.48 -0.21 34.47
CA VAL A 17 4.21 -1.22 33.43
C VAL A 17 2.71 -1.51 33.35
N ILE A 18 2.02 -1.65 34.48
CA ILE A 18 0.57 -1.84 34.52
C ILE A 18 -0.17 -0.61 33.97
N ILE A 19 0.26 0.60 34.31
CA ILE A 19 -0.33 1.84 33.79
C ILE A 19 -0.09 1.98 32.28
N SER A 20 1.09 1.63 31.76
CA SER A 20 1.37 1.67 30.31
C SER A 20 0.55 0.64 29.53
N VAL A 21 0.29 -0.53 30.12
CA VAL A 21 -0.59 -1.56 29.54
C VAL A 21 -2.06 -1.10 29.56
N PHE A 22 -2.50 -0.43 30.62
CA PHE A 22 -3.86 0.15 30.69
C PHE A 22 -4.04 1.32 29.71
N TYR A 23 -3.04 2.19 29.52
CA TYR A 23 -3.09 3.27 28.53
C TYR A 23 -3.10 2.71 27.10
N ALA A 24 -2.29 1.70 26.80
CA ALA A 24 -2.30 1.05 25.49
C ALA A 24 -3.66 0.37 25.18
N CYS A 25 -4.32 -0.19 26.19
CA CYS A 25 -5.66 -0.77 26.07
C CYS A 25 -6.77 0.30 26.00
N SER A 26 -6.61 1.47 26.65
CA SER A 26 -7.59 2.54 26.61
C SER A 26 -7.59 3.29 25.29
N ASP A 27 -6.43 3.52 24.69
CA ASP A 27 -6.33 4.15 23.37
C ASP A 27 -6.86 3.26 22.25
N PHE A 28 -6.79 1.93 22.43
CA PHE A 28 -7.38 0.98 21.49
C PHE A 28 -8.92 0.96 21.58
N LYS A 29 -9.49 1.23 22.77
CA LYS A 29 -10.95 1.35 22.96
C LYS A 29 -11.51 2.71 22.53
N SER A 30 -10.71 3.79 22.55
CA SER A 30 -11.19 5.14 22.24
C SER A 30 -11.26 5.44 20.74
N SER A 31 -10.62 4.65 19.88
CA SER A 31 -10.75 4.78 18.42
C SER A 31 -12.05 4.18 17.84
N ALA A 32 -12.90 3.60 18.68
CA ALA A 32 -14.18 2.98 18.28
C ALA A 32 -15.40 3.93 18.34
N SER A 33 -15.20 5.23 18.64
CA SER A 33 -16.31 6.19 18.68
C SER A 33 -16.00 7.45 17.86
N LEU A 34 -16.27 7.40 16.55
CA LEU A 34 -16.55 8.60 15.75
C LEU A 34 -18.06 8.81 15.67
N PRO A 35 -18.56 10.04 15.84
CA PRO A 35 -20.00 10.31 15.86
C PRO A 35 -20.61 10.13 14.47
N ASN A 36 -21.62 9.31 14.42
CA ASN A 36 -22.43 9.02 13.26
C ASN A 36 -23.43 10.18 13.04
N ASN A 37 -23.23 10.95 11.99
CA ASN A 37 -24.27 11.82 11.43
C ASN A 37 -24.27 11.65 9.92
N ASN A 38 -25.06 10.66 9.46
CA ASN A 38 -25.84 10.77 8.24
C ASN A 38 -26.84 9.62 8.19
N LYS A 39 -28.13 9.96 8.24
CA LYS A 39 -29.23 9.05 7.95
C LYS A 39 -29.25 8.79 6.45
N GLU A 40 -28.83 7.58 6.07
CA GLU A 40 -29.29 6.95 4.84
C GLU A 40 -29.71 5.53 5.17
N ASN A 41 -30.95 5.21 4.77
CA ASN A 41 -31.54 3.88 4.90
C ASN A 41 -30.75 2.88 4.05
N ASN A 42 -29.87 2.12 4.70
CA ASN A 42 -29.34 0.87 4.17
C ASN A 42 -29.37 -0.14 5.31
N SER A 43 -29.90 -1.33 5.04
CA SER A 43 -29.87 -2.46 5.96
C SER A 43 -28.47 -2.60 6.57
N SER A 44 -28.35 -2.22 7.83
CA SER A 44 -27.08 -2.29 8.56
C SER A 44 -26.74 -3.78 8.75
N PHE A 45 -25.77 -4.28 7.98
CA PHE A 45 -25.07 -5.48 8.37
C PHE A 45 -24.34 -5.18 9.67
N ASN A 46 -24.84 -5.71 10.78
CA ASN A 46 -24.14 -5.66 12.05
C ASN A 46 -22.86 -6.49 11.92
N ASN A 47 -21.74 -5.84 11.80
CA ASN A 47 -20.42 -6.47 11.85
C ASN A 47 -19.91 -6.42 13.30
N ASP A 48 -19.67 -7.58 13.90
CA ASP A 48 -18.91 -7.66 15.13
C ASP A 48 -17.42 -7.54 14.81
N ILE A 49 -16.72 -6.67 15.52
CA ILE A 49 -15.28 -6.52 15.40
C ILE A 49 -14.62 -7.17 16.62
N ILE A 50 -13.72 -8.11 16.35
CA ILE A 50 -12.92 -8.78 17.37
C ILE A 50 -11.47 -8.38 17.18
N ASP A 51 -10.90 -7.72 18.20
CA ASP A 51 -9.51 -7.27 18.21
C ASP A 51 -8.65 -8.25 19.02
N ILE A 52 -7.57 -8.74 18.39
CA ILE A 52 -6.63 -9.68 18.97
C ILE A 52 -5.21 -9.12 18.83
N ASN A 53 -4.45 -9.13 19.93
CA ASN A 53 -3.01 -8.86 19.89
C ASN A 53 -2.25 -10.19 19.76
N TYR A 54 -1.51 -10.37 18.65
CA TYR A 54 -0.81 -11.61 18.35
C TYR A 54 0.29 -11.96 19.35
N THR A 55 1.07 -10.98 19.78
CA THR A 55 2.12 -11.18 20.79
C THR A 55 1.53 -11.62 22.13
N TYR A 56 0.36 -11.07 22.50
CA TYR A 56 -0.35 -11.48 23.70
C TYR A 56 -0.91 -12.91 23.55
N LEU A 57 -1.38 -13.29 22.37
CA LEU A 57 -1.81 -14.66 22.05
C LEU A 57 -0.68 -15.65 22.26
N GLU A 58 0.48 -15.36 21.71
CA GLU A 58 1.65 -16.23 21.79
C GLU A 58 2.11 -16.48 23.23
N ASN A 59 2.25 -15.40 24.00
CA ASN A 59 2.70 -15.48 25.39
C ASN A 59 1.64 -16.03 26.36
N ASN A 60 0.36 -16.06 25.95
CA ASN A 60 -0.78 -16.43 26.80
C ASN A 60 -1.76 -17.39 26.10
N ALA A 61 -1.32 -18.15 25.10
CA ALA A 61 -2.15 -19.04 24.29
C ALA A 61 -3.16 -19.87 25.10
N LYS A 62 -2.74 -20.45 26.23
CA LYS A 62 -3.62 -21.22 27.11
C LYS A 62 -4.77 -20.42 27.76
N LYS A 63 -4.65 -19.08 27.84
CA LYS A 63 -5.71 -18.22 28.42
C LYS A 63 -6.66 -17.69 27.36
N ILE A 64 -6.21 -17.66 26.10
CA ILE A 64 -6.94 -17.10 24.97
C ILE A 64 -7.64 -18.18 24.16
N ASP A 65 -7.18 -19.42 24.21
CA ASP A 65 -7.87 -20.63 23.67
C ASP A 65 -9.37 -20.70 23.99
N LYS A 66 -9.80 -19.94 24.99
CA LYS A 66 -11.22 -19.82 25.34
C LYS A 66 -12.07 -19.17 24.22
N TYR A 67 -11.45 -18.29 23.38
CA TYR A 67 -12.16 -17.50 22.39
C TYR A 67 -11.65 -17.63 20.97
N PHE A 68 -10.41 -18.13 20.78
CA PHE A 68 -9.78 -18.17 19.48
C PHE A 68 -8.85 -19.38 19.34
N ASP A 69 -9.02 -20.15 18.27
CA ASP A 69 -8.11 -21.25 17.94
C ASP A 69 -6.84 -20.70 17.26
N TYR A 70 -5.87 -20.33 18.10
CA TYR A 70 -4.60 -19.79 17.67
C TYR A 70 -3.80 -20.76 16.79
N SER A 71 -3.78 -22.06 17.14
CA SER A 71 -3.00 -23.05 16.39
C SER A 71 -3.51 -23.23 14.98
N SER A 72 -4.83 -23.37 14.82
CA SER A 72 -5.45 -23.46 13.49
C SER A 72 -5.23 -22.18 12.68
N PHE A 73 -5.37 -21.02 13.30
CA PHE A 73 -5.15 -19.75 12.63
C PHE A 73 -3.69 -19.60 12.17
N THR A 74 -2.71 -19.81 13.04
CA THR A 74 -1.28 -19.68 12.73
C THR A 74 -0.86 -20.60 11.59
N ASN A 75 -1.33 -21.85 11.61
CA ASN A 75 -1.01 -22.82 10.56
C ASN A 75 -1.64 -22.49 9.20
N ASN A 76 -2.73 -21.75 9.18
CA ASN A 76 -3.52 -21.50 7.98
C ASN A 76 -3.55 -20.03 7.52
N ILE A 77 -2.84 -19.13 8.20
CA ILE A 77 -2.96 -17.68 7.94
C ILE A 77 -2.71 -17.32 6.48
N TYR A 78 -1.72 -17.92 5.82
CA TYR A 78 -1.44 -17.67 4.41
C TYR A 78 -2.53 -18.21 3.48
N ASN A 79 -3.16 -19.33 3.82
CA ASN A 79 -4.28 -19.88 3.06
C ASN A 79 -5.53 -19.04 3.24
N LEU A 80 -5.80 -18.59 4.48
CA LEU A 80 -6.92 -17.70 4.79
C LEU A 80 -6.86 -16.39 4.01
N THR A 81 -5.66 -15.84 3.80
CA THR A 81 -5.49 -14.57 3.06
C THR A 81 -5.81 -14.70 1.56
N LYS A 82 -5.90 -15.93 1.02
CA LYS A 82 -6.28 -16.18 -0.38
C LYS A 82 -7.80 -16.30 -0.57
N ASP A 83 -8.50 -16.76 0.45
CA ASP A 83 -9.90 -17.17 0.34
C ASP A 83 -10.89 -16.11 0.88
N TYR A 84 -10.40 -15.09 1.58
CA TYR A 84 -11.25 -14.11 2.26
C TYR A 84 -10.89 -12.67 1.92
N ASP A 85 -11.84 -11.75 2.14
CA ASP A 85 -11.60 -10.29 2.04
C ASP A 85 -10.68 -9.85 3.18
N VAL A 86 -9.43 -9.61 2.84
CA VAL A 86 -8.34 -9.35 3.77
C VAL A 86 -7.72 -8.00 3.48
N LYS A 87 -7.47 -7.24 4.56
CA LYS A 87 -6.70 -6.00 4.51
C LYS A 87 -5.55 -6.07 5.48
N MET A 88 -4.38 -5.62 5.07
CA MET A 88 -3.25 -5.45 5.95
C MET A 88 -2.69 -4.04 5.85
N TYR A 89 -2.48 -3.41 7.00
CA TYR A 89 -1.95 -2.05 7.08
C TYR A 89 -1.00 -1.91 8.27
N LYS A 90 -0.09 -0.95 8.22
CA LYS A 90 0.83 -0.64 9.31
C LYS A 90 0.36 0.59 10.07
N ASN A 91 0.49 0.56 11.39
CA ASN A 91 0.28 1.68 12.30
C ASN A 91 1.50 1.87 13.21
N LYS A 92 1.39 2.76 14.22
CA LYS A 92 2.50 3.04 15.15
C LYS A 92 2.88 1.84 16.02
N LEU A 93 1.95 0.92 16.26
CA LEU A 93 2.14 -0.26 17.12
C LEU A 93 2.72 -1.45 16.35
N GLY A 94 2.36 -1.60 15.08
CA GLY A 94 2.83 -2.72 14.26
C GLY A 94 2.01 -2.90 12.99
N SER A 95 1.91 -4.14 12.51
CA SER A 95 1.08 -4.52 11.37
C SER A 95 -0.27 -5.02 11.86
N VAL A 96 -1.36 -4.58 11.23
CA VAL A 96 -2.71 -5.04 11.53
C VAL A 96 -3.23 -5.83 10.34
N LEU A 97 -3.62 -7.07 10.58
CA LEU A 97 -4.35 -7.92 9.64
C LEU A 97 -5.83 -7.86 9.99
N GLU A 98 -6.64 -7.44 9.04
CA GLU A 98 -8.09 -7.39 9.16
C GLU A 98 -8.70 -8.39 8.17
N ILE A 99 -9.46 -9.37 8.70
CA ILE A 99 -10.08 -10.44 7.92
C ILE A 99 -11.59 -10.39 8.17
N LYS A 100 -12.37 -10.30 7.10
CA LYS A 100 -13.82 -10.43 7.18
C LYS A 100 -14.22 -11.88 6.98
N LEU A 101 -14.76 -12.51 8.02
CA LEU A 101 -15.18 -13.90 8.05
C LEU A 101 -16.71 -13.99 8.09
N ASP A 102 -17.29 -14.92 7.31
CA ASP A 102 -18.67 -15.34 7.53
C ASP A 102 -18.81 -16.16 8.82
N ARG A 103 -20.04 -16.31 9.26
CA ARG A 103 -20.36 -17.00 10.52
C ARG A 103 -19.81 -18.43 10.58
N GLU A 104 -19.95 -19.20 9.53
CA GLU A 104 -19.53 -20.61 9.51
C GLU A 104 -18.01 -20.72 9.62
N THR A 105 -17.30 -19.90 8.86
CA THR A 105 -15.83 -19.85 8.89
C THR A 105 -15.31 -19.32 10.22
N ALA A 106 -15.93 -18.27 10.76
CA ALA A 106 -15.51 -17.71 12.06
C ALA A 106 -15.62 -18.76 13.19
N GLN A 107 -16.61 -19.65 13.15
CA GLN A 107 -16.76 -20.73 14.13
C GLN A 107 -15.57 -21.70 14.17
N LYS A 108 -14.80 -21.82 13.10
CA LYS A 108 -13.59 -22.66 13.07
C LYS A 108 -12.44 -22.07 13.89
N TYR A 109 -12.43 -20.75 14.08
CA TYR A 109 -11.36 -20.03 14.78
C TYR A 109 -11.79 -19.46 16.12
N LEU A 110 -13.10 -19.27 16.35
CA LEU A 110 -13.66 -18.67 17.56
C LEU A 110 -14.42 -19.73 18.35
N THR A 111 -13.72 -20.40 19.26
CA THR A 111 -14.21 -21.60 19.93
C THR A 111 -15.37 -21.37 20.91
N ASN A 112 -15.52 -20.18 21.51
CA ASN A 112 -16.52 -19.88 22.53
C ASN A 112 -17.20 -18.51 22.33
N TYR A 113 -17.36 -18.07 21.09
CA TYR A 113 -18.05 -16.81 20.80
C TYR A 113 -19.50 -17.07 20.39
N PHE A 114 -20.45 -16.82 21.30
CA PHE A 114 -21.85 -17.15 21.12
C PHE A 114 -22.71 -16.05 20.50
N LYS A 115 -22.22 -14.80 20.46
CA LYS A 115 -22.89 -13.68 19.80
C LYS A 115 -22.28 -13.46 18.43
N MET A 116 -22.71 -14.22 17.45
CA MET A 116 -22.21 -14.07 16.11
C MET A 116 -23.29 -13.50 15.20
N ASN A 117 -22.98 -12.39 14.56
CA ASN A 117 -23.71 -11.90 13.42
C ASN A 117 -23.34 -12.70 12.15
N ASP A 118 -23.94 -12.37 11.02
CA ASP A 118 -23.67 -13.05 9.75
C ASP A 118 -22.21 -12.94 9.31
N TYR A 119 -21.55 -11.85 9.74
CA TYR A 119 -20.13 -11.58 9.46
C TYR A 119 -19.41 -11.07 10.71
N ILE A 120 -18.14 -11.46 10.83
CA ILE A 120 -17.23 -11.00 11.87
C ILE A 120 -15.99 -10.43 11.19
N THR A 121 -15.55 -9.26 11.64
CA THR A 121 -14.26 -8.70 11.28
C THR A 121 -13.26 -9.01 12.38
N LEU A 122 -12.30 -9.88 12.08
CA LEU A 122 -11.19 -10.20 12.95
C LEU A 122 -10.03 -9.25 12.64
N ARG A 123 -9.58 -8.48 13.64
CA ARG A 123 -8.38 -7.63 13.52
C ARG A 123 -7.28 -8.17 14.42
N ILE A 124 -6.14 -8.48 13.83
CA ILE A 124 -5.00 -9.05 14.52
C ILE A 124 -3.85 -8.06 14.43
N LEU A 125 -3.38 -7.59 15.60
CA LEU A 125 -2.22 -6.74 15.73
C LEU A 125 -0.98 -7.61 15.89
N PHE A 126 -0.07 -7.56 14.94
CA PHE A 126 1.32 -8.04 15.04
C PHE A 126 2.18 -6.87 15.48
N ASP A 127 2.57 -6.81 16.74
CA ASP A 127 3.41 -5.71 17.21
C ASP A 127 4.83 -5.79 16.63
N LYS A 128 5.60 -4.71 16.80
CA LYS A 128 6.95 -4.60 16.22
C LYS A 128 7.95 -5.62 16.72
N ASN A 129 7.64 -6.33 17.81
CA ASN A 129 8.50 -7.30 18.47
C ASN A 129 8.00 -8.75 18.30
N SER A 130 6.97 -8.96 17.48
CA SER A 130 6.49 -10.30 17.16
C SER A 130 7.51 -11.01 16.26
N TYR A 131 8.16 -12.05 16.80
CA TYR A 131 9.18 -12.87 16.14
C TYR A 131 8.67 -14.30 15.99
N ASP A 132 7.71 -14.53 15.12
CA ASP A 132 7.04 -15.80 15.07
C ASP A 132 7.30 -16.63 13.83
N SER A 133 6.67 -17.79 13.78
CA SER A 133 6.57 -18.67 12.63
C SER A 133 5.97 -18.01 11.38
N ILE A 134 5.41 -16.79 11.52
CA ILE A 134 4.83 -15.99 10.43
C ILE A 134 5.78 -14.84 10.09
N ASP A 135 6.28 -14.85 8.87
CA ASP A 135 7.01 -13.71 8.31
C ASP A 135 6.01 -12.57 7.98
N ILE A 136 5.85 -11.65 8.95
CA ILE A 136 4.90 -10.54 8.87
C ILE A 136 5.23 -9.58 7.74
N ASP A 137 6.51 -9.34 7.47
CA ASP A 137 6.92 -8.46 6.38
C ASP A 137 6.64 -9.09 5.03
N LYS A 138 6.86 -10.41 4.91
CA LYS A 138 6.47 -11.16 3.71
C LYS A 138 4.96 -11.17 3.52
N LEU A 139 4.18 -11.46 4.56
CA LEU A 139 2.71 -11.43 4.51
C LEU A 139 2.20 -10.04 4.11
N TYR A 140 2.75 -8.97 4.71
CA TYR A 140 2.41 -7.59 4.33
C TYR A 140 2.73 -7.32 2.87
N TYR A 141 3.91 -7.75 2.40
CA TYR A 141 4.31 -7.59 1.00
C TYR A 141 3.35 -8.33 0.07
N ASP A 142 3.06 -9.59 0.32
CA ASP A 142 2.17 -10.41 -0.52
C ASP A 142 0.76 -9.80 -0.63
N LEU A 143 0.19 -9.33 0.49
CA LEU A 143 -1.13 -8.68 0.52
C LEU A 143 -1.17 -7.26 -0.06
N ASN A 144 -0.03 -6.58 -0.13
CA ASN A 144 0.06 -5.20 -0.62
C ASN A 144 0.99 -5.07 -1.84
N LYS A 145 1.30 -6.16 -2.52
CA LYS A 145 2.32 -6.26 -3.55
C LYS A 145 2.19 -5.16 -4.62
N GLU A 146 1.00 -4.97 -5.20
CA GLU A 146 0.76 -3.88 -6.15
C GLU A 146 1.06 -2.51 -5.53
N LYS A 147 0.55 -2.24 -4.34
CA LYS A 147 0.75 -0.96 -3.64
C LYS A 147 2.23 -0.70 -3.38
N VAL A 148 2.97 -1.69 -2.89
CA VAL A 148 4.42 -1.59 -2.61
C VAL A 148 5.20 -1.34 -3.89
N ILE A 149 4.88 -2.05 -4.97
CA ILE A 149 5.54 -1.84 -6.28
C ILE A 149 5.28 -0.42 -6.79
N ARG A 150 4.03 0.05 -6.74
CA ARG A 150 3.65 1.42 -7.16
C ARG A 150 4.35 2.49 -6.33
N GLU A 151 4.50 2.29 -5.03
CA GLU A 151 5.25 3.17 -4.14
C GLU A 151 6.74 3.18 -4.47
N ASN A 152 7.33 2.02 -4.78
CA ASN A 152 8.75 1.91 -5.15
C ASN A 152 9.04 2.65 -6.47
N ILE A 153 8.17 2.53 -7.48
CA ILE A 153 8.30 3.28 -8.75
C ILE A 153 8.40 4.79 -8.46
N VAL A 154 7.45 5.32 -7.71
CA VAL A 154 7.39 6.75 -7.37
C VAL A 154 8.60 7.16 -6.53
N ASN A 155 8.96 6.38 -5.51
CA ASN A 155 10.11 6.67 -4.66
C ASN A 155 11.43 6.65 -5.45
N THR A 156 11.56 5.74 -6.42
CA THR A 156 12.71 5.71 -7.35
C THR A 156 12.77 6.98 -8.17
N ALA A 157 11.66 7.41 -8.76
CA ALA A 157 11.59 8.63 -9.56
C ALA A 157 11.83 9.90 -8.72
N LEU A 158 11.29 9.98 -7.49
CA LEU A 158 11.46 11.13 -6.58
C LEU A 158 12.91 11.35 -6.17
N LYS A 159 13.70 10.28 -5.98
CA LYS A 159 15.13 10.37 -5.66
C LYS A 159 15.94 11.00 -6.79
N GLU A 160 15.40 11.05 -7.98
CA GLU A 160 16.06 11.60 -9.17
C GLU A 160 15.74 13.09 -9.40
N VAL A 161 14.84 13.69 -8.65
CA VAL A 161 14.45 15.10 -8.82
C VAL A 161 15.69 16.00 -8.67
N GLY A 162 15.89 16.87 -9.66
CA GLY A 162 17.06 17.74 -9.81
C GLY A 162 18.18 17.15 -10.67
N ASN A 163 18.24 15.84 -10.88
CA ASN A 163 19.27 15.20 -11.69
C ASN A 163 19.10 15.51 -13.17
N THR A 164 20.23 15.65 -13.88
CA THR A 164 20.30 15.84 -15.33
C THR A 164 20.25 14.51 -16.08
N GLY A 165 20.07 14.56 -17.40
CA GLY A 165 19.76 13.39 -18.22
C GLY A 165 20.92 12.45 -18.52
N GLU A 166 22.19 12.84 -18.26
CA GLU A 166 23.36 12.11 -18.74
C GLU A 166 23.39 10.64 -18.31
N LYS A 167 23.10 10.35 -17.05
CA LYS A 167 23.08 8.97 -16.57
C LYS A 167 22.00 8.12 -17.24
N TYR A 168 20.86 8.71 -17.65
CA TYR A 168 19.75 7.97 -18.25
C TYR A 168 20.02 7.63 -19.70
N TRP A 169 20.46 8.63 -20.52
CA TRP A 169 20.77 8.31 -21.93
C TRP A 169 22.01 7.45 -22.08
N ASN A 170 23.05 7.60 -21.20
CA ASN A 170 24.20 6.70 -21.17
C ASN A 170 23.78 5.25 -20.80
N TRP A 171 22.93 5.08 -19.79
CA TRP A 171 22.34 3.79 -19.44
C TRP A 171 21.57 3.17 -20.63
N TYR A 172 20.83 4.00 -21.37
CA TYR A 172 20.05 3.54 -22.53
C TYR A 172 20.93 3.04 -23.66
N GLY A 173 22.14 3.57 -23.82
CA GLY A 173 23.12 3.25 -24.84
C GLY A 173 23.51 4.42 -25.75
N PHE A 174 23.12 5.65 -25.43
CA PHE A 174 23.54 6.83 -26.19
C PHE A 174 24.79 7.45 -25.55
N ASN A 175 25.74 7.88 -26.39
CA ASN A 175 26.94 8.61 -25.97
C ASN A 175 26.83 10.13 -26.15
N HIS A 176 25.62 10.62 -26.44
CA HIS A 176 25.32 12.03 -26.62
C HIS A 176 23.92 12.31 -26.10
N ARG A 177 23.62 13.59 -25.90
CA ARG A 177 22.30 14.04 -25.44
C ARG A 177 21.22 13.70 -26.46
N VAL A 178 20.13 13.12 -25.98
CA VAL A 178 18.88 12.87 -26.70
C VAL A 178 17.72 13.54 -25.95
N GLU A 179 16.51 13.57 -26.53
CA GLU A 179 15.29 13.82 -25.76
C GLU A 179 15.03 12.61 -24.86
N TRP A 180 15.01 12.83 -23.53
CA TRP A 180 15.16 11.74 -22.59
C TRP A 180 14.00 11.57 -21.58
N CYS A 181 12.84 12.19 -21.81
CA CYS A 181 11.65 11.95 -20.97
C CYS A 181 11.26 10.47 -20.95
N ALA A 182 11.18 9.84 -22.10
CA ALA A 182 10.87 8.41 -22.25
C ALA A 182 12.00 7.50 -21.75
N VAL A 183 13.25 7.93 -21.95
CA VAL A 183 14.44 7.23 -21.43
C VAL A 183 14.45 7.22 -19.92
N PHE A 184 14.09 8.34 -19.25
CA PHE A 184 13.94 8.42 -17.80
C PHE A 184 12.89 7.44 -17.28
N VAL A 185 11.71 7.40 -17.89
CA VAL A 185 10.65 6.46 -17.53
C VAL A 185 11.12 5.01 -17.69
N SER A 186 11.80 4.68 -18.80
CA SER A 186 12.38 3.35 -19.01
C SER A 186 13.43 3.01 -17.95
N TRP A 187 14.26 3.99 -17.53
CA TRP A 187 15.26 3.80 -16.50
C TRP A 187 14.60 3.53 -15.14
N VAL A 188 13.58 4.30 -14.75
CA VAL A 188 12.83 4.05 -13.50
C VAL A 188 12.19 2.67 -13.51
N ALA A 189 11.58 2.26 -14.62
CA ALA A 189 11.03 0.92 -14.78
C ALA A 189 12.09 -0.17 -14.60
N ASN A 190 13.29 0.03 -15.17
CA ASN A 190 14.41 -0.91 -15.00
C ASN A 190 14.84 -1.06 -13.54
N GLN A 191 14.93 0.05 -12.79
CA GLN A 191 15.32 0.02 -11.39
C GLN A 191 14.32 -0.75 -10.50
N ASN A 192 13.08 -0.91 -10.99
CA ASN A 192 12.00 -1.60 -10.29
C ASN A 192 11.67 -2.99 -10.88
N GLY A 193 12.49 -3.51 -11.82
CA GLY A 193 12.26 -4.81 -12.46
C GLY A 193 11.04 -4.88 -13.39
N LEU A 194 10.54 -3.72 -13.85
CA LEU A 194 9.31 -3.60 -14.65
C LEU A 194 9.59 -3.38 -16.14
N LEU A 195 10.87 -3.21 -16.51
CA LEU A 195 11.24 -2.98 -17.90
C LEU A 195 10.91 -4.19 -18.79
N ASN A 196 10.29 -3.96 -19.91
CA ASN A 196 9.80 -4.97 -20.87
C ASN A 196 8.75 -5.95 -20.36
N THR A 197 8.31 -5.78 -19.10
CA THR A 197 7.15 -6.52 -18.55
C THR A 197 5.92 -5.63 -18.44
N LYS A 198 6.04 -4.52 -17.73
CA LYS A 198 4.95 -3.54 -17.54
C LYS A 198 5.20 -2.22 -18.30
N VAL A 199 6.46 -1.88 -18.54
CA VAL A 199 6.88 -0.68 -19.26
C VAL A 199 7.86 -1.08 -20.35
N PRO A 200 7.65 -0.71 -21.62
CA PRO A 200 8.62 -1.02 -22.68
C PRO A 200 9.92 -0.23 -22.49
N LYS A 201 11.01 -0.70 -23.08
CA LYS A 201 12.21 0.13 -23.25
C LYS A 201 12.01 1.05 -24.45
N PHE A 202 11.86 2.36 -24.23
CA PHE A 202 11.54 3.29 -25.30
C PHE A 202 12.24 4.65 -25.13
N VAL A 203 12.54 5.28 -26.28
CA VAL A 203 13.09 6.64 -26.38
C VAL A 203 12.09 7.58 -27.05
N TRP A 204 11.27 7.07 -27.97
CA TRP A 204 10.19 7.83 -28.61
C TRP A 204 8.88 7.59 -27.88
N VAL A 205 8.22 8.66 -27.46
CA VAL A 205 7.00 8.63 -26.66
C VAL A 205 5.91 7.81 -27.35
N LYS A 206 5.81 7.91 -28.68
CA LYS A 206 4.86 7.12 -29.49
C LYS A 206 4.99 5.61 -29.25
N ILE A 207 6.19 5.08 -29.08
CA ILE A 207 6.38 3.64 -28.80
C ILE A 207 5.70 3.25 -27.49
N GLY A 208 5.80 4.09 -26.45
CA GLY A 208 5.09 3.88 -25.20
C GLY A 208 3.57 3.90 -25.39
N VAL A 209 3.05 4.89 -26.11
CA VAL A 209 1.60 4.99 -26.41
C VAL A 209 1.11 3.76 -27.17
N ASP A 210 1.81 3.33 -28.22
CA ASP A 210 1.44 2.15 -29.02
C ASP A 210 1.45 0.88 -28.17
N TYR A 211 2.44 0.69 -27.31
CA TYR A 211 2.52 -0.45 -26.36
C TYR A 211 1.29 -0.54 -25.46
N TYR A 212 0.90 0.57 -24.82
CA TYR A 212 -0.28 0.57 -23.93
C TYR A 212 -1.58 0.43 -24.72
N LYS A 213 -1.64 0.96 -25.93
CA LYS A 213 -2.79 0.80 -26.84
C LYS A 213 -2.99 -0.65 -27.25
N GLU A 214 -1.95 -1.34 -27.70
CA GLU A 214 -1.98 -2.75 -28.10
C GLU A 214 -2.43 -3.67 -26.96
N LYS A 215 -2.03 -3.35 -25.72
CA LYS A 215 -2.44 -4.09 -24.51
C LYS A 215 -3.80 -3.68 -23.95
N SER A 216 -4.53 -2.73 -24.55
CA SER A 216 -5.78 -2.15 -24.03
C SER A 216 -5.61 -1.44 -22.67
N LEU A 217 -4.38 -1.03 -22.34
CA LEU A 217 -3.99 -0.33 -21.12
C LEU A 217 -3.81 1.18 -21.30
N LEU A 218 -4.03 1.70 -22.52
CA LEU A 218 -4.08 3.14 -22.78
C LEU A 218 -5.43 3.70 -22.33
N LYS A 219 -5.43 4.57 -21.31
CA LYS A 219 -6.63 5.10 -20.67
C LYS A 219 -6.77 6.60 -20.91
N PHE A 220 -7.98 7.07 -21.20
CA PHE A 220 -8.24 8.47 -21.48
C PHE A 220 -8.73 9.23 -20.24
N PRO A 221 -8.35 10.52 -20.07
CA PRO A 221 -8.58 11.30 -18.84
C PRO A 221 -10.03 11.38 -18.36
N ASN A 222 -10.99 11.34 -19.28
CA ASN A 222 -12.41 11.46 -18.97
C ASN A 222 -13.06 10.15 -18.48
N LYS A 223 -12.34 9.04 -18.56
CA LYS A 223 -12.83 7.67 -18.22
C LYS A 223 -11.93 6.92 -17.25
N TYR A 224 -10.87 7.56 -16.78
CA TYR A 224 -9.88 6.91 -15.93
C TYR A 224 -9.38 7.85 -14.84
N ASN A 225 -9.23 7.32 -13.64
CA ASN A 225 -8.57 8.00 -12.53
C ASN A 225 -7.17 7.39 -12.35
N PRO A 226 -6.10 8.10 -12.73
CA PRO A 226 -4.76 7.51 -12.75
C PRO A 226 -4.27 7.17 -11.36
N LYS A 227 -3.59 6.03 -11.27
CA LYS A 227 -3.00 5.50 -10.05
C LYS A 227 -1.53 5.93 -9.95
N LYS A 228 -0.99 5.92 -8.73
CA LYS A 228 0.44 6.09 -8.46
C LYS A 228 1.27 5.12 -9.32
N GLY A 229 2.31 5.63 -9.98
CA GLY A 229 3.21 4.85 -10.83
C GLY A 229 2.76 4.69 -12.28
N ASP A 230 1.49 4.98 -12.63
CA ASP A 230 1.05 4.97 -14.02
C ASP A 230 1.85 5.98 -14.85
N LEU A 231 1.95 5.75 -16.15
CA LEU A 231 2.52 6.73 -17.06
C LEU A 231 1.47 7.76 -17.46
N ILE A 232 1.93 8.98 -17.74
CA ILE A 232 1.11 10.06 -18.27
C ILE A 232 1.75 10.59 -19.54
N PHE A 233 0.96 10.67 -20.61
CA PHE A 233 1.37 11.12 -21.93
C PHE A 233 0.77 12.48 -22.26
N PHE A 234 1.55 13.37 -22.83
CA PHE A 234 1.15 14.73 -23.15
C PHE A 234 1.27 15.03 -24.65
N ASP A 235 0.30 15.81 -25.14
CA ASP A 235 0.30 16.49 -26.44
C ASP A 235 0.21 17.99 -26.14
N TRP A 236 1.37 18.66 -26.10
CA TRP A 236 1.42 20.07 -25.69
C TRP A 236 0.78 21.02 -26.69
N ASN A 237 0.73 20.62 -27.96
CA ASN A 237 0.25 21.44 -29.06
C ASN A 237 -1.16 21.08 -29.48
N ASN A 238 -1.78 20.05 -28.93
CA ASN A 238 -3.06 19.47 -29.33
C ASN A 238 -3.14 19.17 -30.84
N ASN A 239 -2.03 18.66 -31.41
CA ASN A 239 -1.91 18.37 -32.83
C ASN A 239 -1.94 16.85 -33.13
N GLY A 240 -2.16 16.02 -32.13
CA GLY A 240 -2.17 14.56 -32.23
C GLY A 240 -0.78 13.92 -32.18
N VAL A 241 0.28 14.71 -32.02
CA VAL A 241 1.65 14.22 -31.81
C VAL A 241 1.95 14.23 -30.31
N ILE A 242 2.31 13.09 -29.77
CA ILE A 242 2.58 12.96 -28.33
C ILE A 242 4.03 13.36 -28.07
N ASP A 243 4.19 14.45 -27.30
CA ASP A 243 5.47 15.14 -27.14
C ASP A 243 6.24 14.70 -25.90
N HIS A 244 5.52 14.24 -24.86
CA HIS A 244 6.14 14.06 -23.56
C HIS A 244 5.51 12.93 -22.74
N VAL A 245 6.28 12.40 -21.79
CA VAL A 245 5.83 11.36 -20.88
C VAL A 245 6.42 11.59 -19.49
N GLY A 246 5.62 11.32 -18.46
CA GLY A 246 6.02 11.32 -17.07
C GLY A 246 5.46 10.14 -16.29
N ILE A 247 5.72 10.14 -14.99
CA ILE A 247 5.22 9.14 -14.03
C ILE A 247 4.25 9.84 -13.08
N VAL A 248 3.07 9.26 -12.86
CA VAL A 248 2.09 9.75 -11.90
C VAL A 248 2.62 9.53 -10.49
N GLU A 249 2.83 10.62 -9.75
CA GLU A 249 3.19 10.57 -8.33
C GLU A 249 1.96 10.25 -7.46
N LYS A 250 0.90 11.02 -7.68
CA LYS A 250 -0.39 10.91 -6.98
C LYS A 250 -1.46 11.73 -7.68
N THR A 251 -2.70 11.53 -7.27
CA THR A 251 -3.83 12.37 -7.67
C THR A 251 -4.59 12.89 -6.45
N ASP A 252 -5.28 14.01 -6.62
CA ASP A 252 -6.34 14.46 -5.73
C ASP A 252 -7.62 14.71 -6.54
N LYS A 253 -8.64 15.35 -5.93
CA LYS A 253 -9.93 15.62 -6.60
C LYS A 253 -9.82 16.54 -7.82
N LYS A 254 -8.73 17.30 -7.99
CA LYS A 254 -8.57 18.34 -9.02
C LYS A 254 -7.32 18.16 -9.88
N TYR A 255 -6.29 17.54 -9.35
CA TYR A 255 -4.96 17.55 -9.96
C TYR A 255 -4.34 16.17 -10.03
N VAL A 256 -3.51 15.96 -11.06
CA VAL A 256 -2.49 14.92 -11.13
C VAL A 256 -1.13 15.57 -10.86
N TYR A 257 -0.35 14.93 -10.01
CA TYR A 257 1.05 15.27 -9.70
C TYR A 257 1.94 14.26 -10.39
N THR A 258 3.03 14.74 -11.00
CA THR A 258 3.90 13.92 -11.83
C THR A 258 5.36 14.10 -11.48
N ILE A 259 6.18 13.13 -11.88
CA ILE A 259 7.64 13.22 -11.89
C ILE A 259 8.09 13.00 -13.32
N GLU A 260 8.79 13.97 -13.89
CA GLU A 260 9.07 14.03 -15.30
C GLU A 260 10.55 14.28 -15.56
N GLY A 261 11.14 13.49 -16.45
CA GLY A 261 12.49 13.73 -16.97
C GLY A 261 12.48 14.73 -18.12
N ASN A 262 13.61 15.39 -18.34
CA ASN A 262 13.82 16.31 -19.46
C ASN A 262 12.92 17.55 -19.46
N VAL A 263 12.46 17.98 -18.29
CA VAL A 263 11.62 19.17 -18.17
C VAL A 263 12.42 20.40 -18.56
N ASN A 264 11.88 21.18 -19.50
CA ASN A 264 12.57 22.34 -20.09
C ASN A 264 13.98 22.02 -20.63
N HIS A 265 14.18 20.79 -21.10
CA HIS A 265 15.46 20.25 -21.55
C HIS A 265 16.58 20.24 -20.48
N LEU A 266 16.25 20.26 -19.20
CA LEU A 266 17.22 20.42 -18.12
C LEU A 266 17.34 19.17 -17.21
N ASN A 267 16.34 18.91 -16.41
CA ASN A 267 16.44 17.94 -15.33
C ASN A 267 15.11 17.21 -15.05
N VAL A 268 15.14 16.33 -14.05
CA VAL A 268 13.95 15.70 -13.48
C VAL A 268 13.26 16.69 -12.56
N GLN A 269 11.94 16.85 -12.73
CA GLN A 269 11.13 17.76 -11.90
C GLN A 269 9.80 17.15 -11.49
N ASN A 270 9.28 17.61 -10.33
CA ASN A 270 7.88 17.45 -9.98
C ASN A 270 7.03 18.48 -10.72
N LYS A 271 5.91 18.03 -11.25
CA LYS A 271 4.93 18.88 -11.94
C LYS A 271 3.52 18.63 -11.40
N LYS A 272 2.59 19.49 -11.79
CA LYS A 272 1.19 19.42 -11.37
C LYS A 272 0.30 19.95 -12.49
N TYR A 273 -0.72 19.17 -12.84
CA TYR A 273 -1.67 19.52 -13.90
C TYR A 273 -3.11 19.32 -13.43
N PRO A 274 -4.07 20.15 -13.88
CA PRO A 274 -5.48 19.81 -13.69
C PRO A 274 -5.78 18.43 -14.32
N LEU A 275 -6.60 17.59 -13.64
CA LEU A 275 -6.99 16.28 -14.18
C LEU A 275 -7.69 16.35 -15.55
N LYS A 276 -8.32 17.51 -15.85
CA LYS A 276 -8.98 17.80 -17.12
C LYS A 276 -8.14 18.72 -18.04
N SER A 277 -6.83 18.75 -17.84
CA SER A 277 -5.95 19.52 -18.71
C SER A 277 -6.08 19.04 -20.17
N PRO A 278 -6.26 19.94 -21.14
CA PRO A 278 -6.34 19.55 -22.55
C PRO A 278 -5.02 18.99 -23.11
N TYR A 279 -3.93 19.22 -22.39
CA TYR A 279 -2.60 18.72 -22.78
C TYR A 279 -2.36 17.26 -22.37
N ILE A 280 -3.19 16.67 -21.47
CA ILE A 280 -3.09 15.27 -21.12
C ILE A 280 -3.75 14.44 -22.23
N TYR A 281 -2.93 13.75 -23.02
CA TYR A 281 -3.42 12.89 -24.07
C TYR A 281 -4.04 11.59 -23.50
N ALA A 282 -3.28 10.86 -22.69
CA ALA A 282 -3.72 9.60 -22.10
C ALA A 282 -2.83 9.18 -20.92
N TYR A 283 -3.24 8.12 -20.24
CA TYR A 283 -2.44 7.41 -19.23
C TYR A 283 -2.10 6.01 -19.74
N GLY A 284 -0.90 5.54 -19.41
CA GLY A 284 -0.51 4.14 -19.52
C GLY A 284 -0.73 3.45 -18.17
N GLU A 285 -1.80 2.67 -18.05
CA GLU A 285 -2.08 1.93 -16.84
C GLU A 285 -1.05 0.82 -16.62
N LEU A 286 -0.43 0.78 -15.44
CA LEU A 286 0.36 -0.37 -15.03
C LEU A 286 -0.59 -1.44 -14.48
N ASP A 287 -0.77 -2.50 -15.26
CA ASP A 287 -1.58 -3.65 -14.87
C ASP A 287 -0.76 -4.64 -14.04
N PHE A 288 -1.23 -4.94 -12.85
CA PHE A 288 -0.65 -5.89 -11.91
C PHE A 288 -1.61 -7.05 -11.60
N SER A 289 -2.58 -7.31 -12.46
CA SER A 289 -3.54 -8.41 -12.28
C SER A 289 -2.90 -9.81 -12.34
N ASP A 290 -1.66 -9.91 -12.80
CA ASP A 290 -0.86 -11.13 -12.89
C ASP A 290 0.09 -11.33 -11.67
N LEU A 291 -0.04 -10.53 -10.64
CA LEU A 291 0.70 -10.69 -9.38
C LEU A 291 -0.05 -11.67 -8.46
N ASP A 292 0.01 -12.94 -8.77
CA ASP A 292 -0.43 -14.03 -7.87
C ASP A 292 0.58 -14.32 -6.75
#